data_f6f69e79a34fe3d243056a96631f5579
#
_entry.id   f6f69e79a34fe3d243056a96631f5579
#
_cell.length_a   1.000
_cell.length_b   1.000
_cell.length_c   1.000
_cell.angle_alpha   90.00
_cell.angle_beta   90.00
_cell.angle_gamma   90.00
#
_symmetry.space_group_name_H-M   'P 1'
#
loop_
_entity.id
_entity.type
_entity.pdbx_description
1 polymer ?
#
loop_
_entity_poly.entity_id
_entity_poly.type
_entity_poly.pdbx_seq_one_letter_code
_entity_poly.pdbx_strand_id
1 'polypeptide(L)'
;TGLSLADLGMQAEQLSDIENVLNKDKGIILVSGPTGSGKTTTLYTLLSYFIKQRKIVVTIEDPVEYTLKGVRQVQAKTHHITFASGLRAILRQDPDVIMIGEIRDAETASVAVNAALTGHVVLSTIHTDSAEAVKMRLIDMGIPEFVMQDISLVAIAQRLIRLVCKQCAGDGCDECDERGYKGRKAIYEIKHKQKKQKMYEYAKDLVSQGE
;
A
#
# COMPACT_ATOMS: atom_id res chain seq x y z
N THR A 1 8.27 -8.32 9.83
CA THR A 1 7.57 -7.36 10.69
C THR A 1 6.55 -8.13 11.50
N GLY A 2 6.51 -7.97 12.83
CA GLY A 2 5.45 -8.53 13.66
C GLY A 2 4.14 -7.73 13.62
N LEU A 3 4.03 -6.74 12.70
CA LEU A 3 2.87 -5.87 12.59
C LEU A 3 1.64 -6.61 12.06
N SER A 4 0.50 -6.35 12.69
CA SER A 4 -0.83 -6.76 12.25
C SER A 4 -1.53 -5.61 11.50
N LEU A 5 -2.67 -5.89 10.86
CA LEU A 5 -3.46 -4.83 10.22
C LEU A 5 -3.90 -3.74 11.22
N ALA A 6 -4.20 -4.14 12.46
CA ALA A 6 -4.57 -3.20 13.54
C ALA A 6 -3.42 -2.23 13.88
N ASP A 7 -2.16 -2.68 13.76
CA ASP A 7 -0.99 -1.84 14.06
C ASP A 7 -0.72 -0.76 13.00
N LEU A 8 -1.40 -0.81 11.86
CA LEU A 8 -1.34 0.26 10.85
C LEU A 8 -1.99 1.56 11.36
N GLY A 9 -2.81 1.49 12.42
CA GLY A 9 -3.50 2.65 12.98
C GLY A 9 -4.63 3.19 12.10
N MET A 10 -5.15 2.38 11.19
CA MET A 10 -6.32 2.71 10.37
C MET A 10 -7.60 2.64 11.20
N GLN A 11 -8.61 3.44 10.82
CA GLN A 11 -9.95 3.35 11.40
C GLN A 11 -10.63 2.03 11.00
N ALA A 12 -11.59 1.56 11.80
CA ALA A 12 -12.29 0.30 11.56
C ALA A 12 -12.96 0.23 10.17
N GLU A 13 -13.53 1.34 9.70
CA GLU A 13 -14.14 1.42 8.37
C GLU A 13 -13.10 1.28 7.26
N GLN A 14 -11.93 1.91 7.42
CA GLN A 14 -10.80 1.81 6.50
C GLN A 14 -10.27 0.38 6.40
N LEU A 15 -10.14 -0.31 7.53
CA LEU A 15 -9.75 -1.71 7.59
C LEU A 15 -10.78 -2.60 6.90
N SER A 16 -12.08 -2.37 7.12
CA SER A 16 -13.16 -3.12 6.47
C SER A 16 -13.12 -3.00 4.94
N ASP A 17 -12.81 -1.84 4.39
CA ASP A 17 -12.69 -1.66 2.93
C ASP A 17 -11.51 -2.47 2.35
N ILE A 18 -10.39 -2.52 3.08
CA ILE A 18 -9.25 -3.34 2.70
C ILE A 18 -9.58 -4.83 2.82
N GLU A 19 -10.15 -5.27 3.95
CA GLU A 19 -10.54 -6.65 4.19
C GLU A 19 -11.52 -7.18 3.14
N ASN A 20 -12.41 -6.34 2.61
CA ASN A 20 -13.31 -6.70 1.53
C ASN A 20 -12.58 -7.12 0.24
N VAL A 21 -11.39 -6.56 -0.04
CA VAL A 21 -10.55 -7.00 -1.17
C VAL A 21 -9.72 -8.21 -0.79
N LEU A 22 -9.15 -8.21 0.43
CA LEU A 22 -8.35 -9.31 0.93
C LEU A 22 -9.13 -10.64 0.93
N ASN A 23 -10.42 -10.57 1.31
CA ASN A 23 -11.30 -11.75 1.41
C ASN A 23 -11.87 -12.23 0.06
N LYS A 24 -11.77 -11.42 -1.01
CA LYS A 24 -12.24 -11.81 -2.35
C LYS A 24 -11.21 -12.62 -3.14
N ASP A 25 -10.02 -12.79 -2.61
CA ASP A 25 -8.89 -13.44 -3.27
C ASP A 25 -8.55 -12.88 -4.67
N LYS A 26 -9.04 -11.69 -5.01
CA LYS A 26 -8.75 -10.99 -6.27
C LYS A 26 -8.95 -9.48 -6.17
N GLY A 27 -8.15 -8.74 -6.90
CA GLY A 27 -8.21 -7.28 -6.98
C GLY A 27 -6.85 -6.63 -6.82
N ILE A 28 -6.85 -5.32 -6.78
CA ILE A 28 -5.62 -4.55 -6.67
C ILE A 28 -5.71 -3.52 -5.54
N ILE A 29 -4.69 -3.49 -4.69
CA ILE A 29 -4.50 -2.48 -3.63
C ILE A 29 -3.28 -1.65 -3.99
N LEU A 30 -3.48 -0.36 -4.21
CA LEU A 30 -2.43 0.58 -4.56
C LEU A 30 -2.21 1.59 -3.45
N VAL A 31 -0.99 1.62 -2.91
CA VAL A 31 -0.58 2.56 -1.87
C VAL A 31 0.20 3.71 -2.50
N SER A 32 -0.29 4.94 -2.35
CA SER A 32 0.34 6.15 -2.86
C SER A 32 0.86 7.04 -1.73
N GLY A 33 1.75 7.95 -2.08
CA GLY A 33 2.33 8.92 -1.15
C GLY A 33 3.80 9.20 -1.43
N PRO A 34 4.37 10.24 -0.81
CA PRO A 34 5.75 10.62 -1.00
C PRO A 34 6.72 9.56 -0.47
N THR A 35 7.99 9.73 -0.81
CA THR A 35 9.07 8.92 -0.20
C THR A 35 9.05 9.10 1.31
N GLY A 36 9.24 7.99 2.04
CA GLY A 36 9.24 8.00 3.51
C GLY A 36 7.85 8.08 4.16
N SER A 37 6.74 7.98 3.40
CA SER A 37 5.38 7.95 3.99
C SER A 37 4.98 6.60 4.59
N GLY A 38 5.85 5.58 4.56
CA GLY A 38 5.60 4.26 5.15
C GLY A 38 4.88 3.27 4.23
N LYS A 39 4.84 3.49 2.91
CA LYS A 39 4.17 2.61 1.93
C LYS A 39 4.64 1.15 2.02
N THR A 40 5.95 0.93 2.05
CA THR A 40 6.54 -0.42 2.18
C THR A 40 6.09 -1.11 3.45
N THR A 41 6.05 -0.40 4.58
CA THR A 41 5.56 -0.94 5.85
C THR A 41 4.10 -1.40 5.74
N THR A 42 3.25 -0.59 5.12
CA THR A 42 1.84 -0.93 4.89
C THR A 42 1.72 -2.15 3.98
N LEU A 43 2.43 -2.20 2.85
CA LEU A 43 2.41 -3.35 1.94
C LEU A 43 2.91 -4.63 2.63
N TYR A 44 4.01 -4.56 3.38
CA TYR A 44 4.54 -5.73 4.08
C TYR A 44 3.64 -6.22 5.21
N THR A 45 2.88 -5.30 5.83
CA THR A 45 1.85 -5.67 6.81
C THR A 45 0.69 -6.41 6.13
N LEU A 46 0.25 -5.94 4.94
CA LEU A 46 -0.74 -6.64 4.12
C LEU A 46 -0.24 -8.03 3.67
N LEU A 47 1.04 -8.14 3.26
CA LEU A 47 1.63 -9.45 2.95
C LEU A 47 1.61 -10.39 4.15
N SER A 48 1.91 -9.88 5.35
CA SER A 48 1.89 -10.66 6.60
C SER A 48 0.51 -11.25 6.91
N TYR A 49 -0.56 -10.55 6.52
CA TYR A 49 -1.93 -11.07 6.62
C TYR A 49 -2.11 -12.31 5.74
N PHE A 50 -1.69 -12.28 4.47
CA PHE A 50 -1.81 -13.42 3.54
C PHE A 50 -0.91 -14.60 3.91
N ILE A 51 0.30 -14.32 4.42
CA ILE A 51 1.21 -15.37 4.91
C ILE A 51 0.56 -16.18 6.04
N LYS A 52 -0.12 -15.50 6.97
CA LYS A 52 -0.86 -16.16 8.06
C LYS A 52 -1.99 -17.05 7.53
N GLN A 53 -2.56 -16.74 6.39
CA GLN A 53 -3.58 -17.54 5.71
C GLN A 53 -2.99 -18.65 4.82
N ARG A 54 -1.66 -18.85 4.84
CA ARG A 54 -0.94 -19.85 4.04
C ARG A 54 -1.09 -19.64 2.52
N LYS A 55 -1.31 -18.42 2.07
CA LYS A 55 -1.34 -18.06 0.65
C LYS A 55 0.08 -18.06 0.07
N ILE A 56 0.19 -18.39 -1.21
CA ILE A 56 1.46 -18.31 -1.95
C ILE A 56 1.70 -16.84 -2.30
N VAL A 57 2.69 -16.25 -1.62
CA VAL A 57 3.04 -14.83 -1.78
C VAL A 57 4.35 -14.69 -2.53
N VAL A 58 4.35 -13.90 -3.59
CA VAL A 58 5.55 -13.58 -4.38
C VAL A 58 5.67 -12.07 -4.54
N THR A 59 6.88 -11.55 -4.42
CA THR A 59 7.14 -10.12 -4.64
C THR A 59 8.18 -9.89 -5.73
N ILE A 60 8.11 -8.70 -6.35
CA ILE A 60 9.16 -8.15 -7.18
C ILE A 60 9.46 -6.72 -6.74
N GLU A 61 10.70 -6.44 -6.36
CA GLU A 61 11.11 -5.22 -5.65
C GLU A 61 12.44 -4.66 -6.18
N ASP A 62 12.67 -3.36 -5.98
CA ASP A 62 13.95 -2.71 -6.37
C ASP A 62 14.32 -1.58 -5.37
N PRO A 63 15.15 -1.90 -4.37
CA PRO A 63 15.59 -3.23 -3.91
C PRO A 63 14.58 -3.91 -2.95
N VAL A 64 14.85 -5.16 -2.56
CA VAL A 64 14.18 -5.79 -1.41
C VAL A 64 14.66 -5.11 -0.13
N GLU A 65 13.76 -4.48 0.61
CA GLU A 65 14.09 -3.72 1.83
C GLU A 65 14.55 -4.64 2.98
N TYR A 66 13.84 -5.73 3.20
CA TYR A 66 14.21 -6.79 4.14
C TYR A 66 13.50 -8.10 3.82
N THR A 67 14.13 -9.22 4.20
CA THR A 67 13.61 -10.55 3.90
C THR A 67 12.38 -10.89 4.74
N LEU A 68 11.32 -11.35 4.09
CA LEU A 68 10.11 -11.85 4.72
C LEU A 68 10.10 -13.38 4.71
N LYS A 69 9.97 -13.99 5.89
CA LYS A 69 9.84 -15.45 5.99
C LYS A 69 8.51 -15.90 5.34
N GLY A 70 8.59 -16.88 4.43
CA GLY A 70 7.43 -17.43 3.75
C GLY A 70 7.03 -16.67 2.47
N VAL A 71 7.82 -15.70 2.03
CA VAL A 71 7.63 -14.96 0.77
C VAL A 71 8.76 -15.30 -0.20
N ARG A 72 8.43 -15.48 -1.46
CA ARG A 72 9.43 -15.52 -2.55
C ARG A 72 9.63 -14.08 -3.02
N GLN A 73 10.79 -13.51 -2.68
CA GLN A 73 11.13 -12.14 -3.05
C GLN A 73 12.12 -12.13 -4.21
N VAL A 74 11.73 -11.50 -5.31
CA VAL A 74 12.54 -11.33 -6.52
C VAL A 74 13.01 -9.88 -6.55
N GLN A 75 14.30 -9.67 -6.71
CA GLN A 75 14.84 -8.33 -6.91
C GLN A 75 14.90 -8.00 -8.40
N ALA A 76 14.21 -6.93 -8.79
CA ALA A 76 14.33 -6.38 -10.14
C ALA A 76 15.73 -5.77 -10.32
N LYS A 77 16.28 -5.93 -11.52
CA LYS A 77 17.57 -5.32 -11.93
C LYS A 77 17.35 -4.66 -13.29
N THR A 78 17.52 -3.37 -13.36
CA THR A 78 17.20 -2.48 -14.49
C THR A 78 17.66 -2.97 -15.87
N HIS A 79 18.73 -3.79 -15.94
CA HIS A 79 19.27 -4.27 -17.21
C HIS A 79 18.92 -5.73 -17.56
N HIS A 80 18.29 -6.47 -16.62
CA HIS A 80 18.03 -7.90 -16.81
C HIS A 80 16.62 -8.34 -16.49
N ILE A 81 16.03 -7.82 -15.40
CA ILE A 81 14.67 -8.17 -14.97
C ILE A 81 13.93 -6.86 -14.69
N THR A 82 13.06 -6.45 -15.60
CA THR A 82 12.14 -5.33 -15.38
C THR A 82 10.98 -5.78 -14.51
N PHE A 83 10.25 -4.84 -13.90
CA PHE A 83 9.01 -5.16 -13.17
C PHE A 83 8.03 -5.93 -14.04
N ALA A 84 7.81 -5.52 -15.30
CA ALA A 84 6.89 -6.18 -16.21
C ALA A 84 7.33 -7.60 -16.59
N SER A 85 8.63 -7.80 -16.93
CA SER A 85 9.15 -9.13 -17.29
C SER A 85 9.15 -10.09 -16.11
N GLY A 86 9.55 -9.61 -14.93
CA GLY A 86 9.53 -10.39 -13.70
C GLY A 86 8.12 -10.76 -13.27
N LEU A 87 7.16 -9.82 -13.38
CA LEU A 87 5.75 -10.07 -13.07
C LEU A 87 5.15 -11.15 -13.98
N ARG A 88 5.45 -11.14 -15.29
CA ARG A 88 5.03 -12.23 -16.21
C ARG A 88 5.63 -13.59 -15.81
N ALA A 89 6.86 -13.61 -15.29
CA ALA A 89 7.47 -14.85 -14.81
C ALA A 89 6.82 -15.33 -13.50
N ILE A 90 6.49 -14.41 -12.60
CA ILE A 90 5.79 -14.68 -11.34
C ILE A 90 4.41 -15.28 -11.59
N LEU A 91 3.64 -14.75 -12.54
CA LEU A 91 2.30 -15.26 -12.89
C LEU A 91 2.28 -16.72 -13.33
N ARG A 92 3.42 -17.27 -13.81
CA ARG A 92 3.55 -18.70 -14.15
C ARG A 92 3.92 -19.60 -12.96
N GLN A 93 3.97 -19.05 -11.76
CA GLN A 93 4.28 -19.78 -10.52
C GLN A 93 3.07 -20.03 -9.64
N ASP A 94 1.86 -19.81 -10.19
CA ASP A 94 0.56 -19.92 -9.50
C ASP A 94 0.53 -19.21 -8.12
N PRO A 95 0.88 -17.92 -8.06
CA PRO A 95 0.80 -17.17 -6.81
C PRO A 95 -0.64 -16.81 -6.48
N ASP A 96 -1.02 -16.79 -5.20
CA ASP A 96 -2.28 -16.19 -4.77
C ASP A 96 -2.17 -14.68 -4.68
N VAL A 97 -1.00 -14.20 -4.21
CA VAL A 97 -0.74 -12.78 -3.93
C VAL A 97 0.56 -12.35 -4.56
N ILE A 98 0.53 -11.24 -5.26
CA ILE A 98 1.69 -10.64 -5.91
C ILE A 98 1.89 -9.23 -5.37
N MET A 99 3.10 -8.92 -4.90
CA MET A 99 3.47 -7.53 -4.62
C MET A 99 4.49 -7.05 -5.65
N ILE A 100 4.22 -5.89 -6.21
CA ILE A 100 5.10 -5.16 -7.11
C ILE A 100 5.59 -3.94 -6.35
N GLY A 101 6.90 -3.76 -6.22
CA GLY A 101 7.48 -2.63 -5.49
C GLY A 101 6.84 -1.31 -5.90
N GLU A 102 6.70 -1.09 -7.21
CA GLU A 102 6.00 0.08 -7.74
C GLU A 102 5.54 -0.10 -9.19
N ILE A 103 4.50 0.65 -9.57
CA ILE A 103 4.02 0.78 -10.95
C ILE A 103 4.42 2.16 -11.46
N ARG A 104 5.40 2.19 -12.38
CA ARG A 104 5.94 3.43 -12.99
C ARG A 104 5.56 3.61 -14.46
N ASP A 105 5.28 2.52 -15.16
CA ASP A 105 5.11 2.48 -16.60
C ASP A 105 3.87 1.71 -17.04
N ALA A 106 3.44 1.96 -18.29
CA ALA A 106 2.25 1.37 -18.89
C ALA A 106 2.31 -0.16 -19.00
N GLU A 107 3.50 -0.72 -19.25
CA GLU A 107 3.66 -2.17 -19.39
C GLU A 107 3.43 -2.88 -18.06
N THR A 108 4.06 -2.40 -16.99
CA THR A 108 3.88 -2.91 -15.63
C THR A 108 2.41 -2.74 -15.18
N ALA A 109 1.80 -1.57 -15.44
CA ALA A 109 0.40 -1.31 -15.11
C ALA A 109 -0.54 -2.30 -15.81
N SER A 110 -0.33 -2.54 -17.10
CA SER A 110 -1.14 -3.50 -17.87
C SER A 110 -1.05 -4.92 -17.33
N VAL A 111 0.15 -5.42 -17.04
CA VAL A 111 0.32 -6.78 -16.50
C VAL A 111 -0.27 -6.89 -15.08
N ALA A 112 -0.10 -5.87 -14.23
CA ALA A 112 -0.65 -5.84 -12.87
C ALA A 112 -2.18 -5.85 -12.85
N VAL A 113 -2.80 -5.01 -13.69
CA VAL A 113 -4.27 -4.94 -13.81
C VAL A 113 -4.85 -6.26 -14.35
N ASN A 114 -4.22 -6.84 -15.37
CA ASN A 114 -4.65 -8.14 -15.91
C ASN A 114 -4.52 -9.26 -14.84
N ALA A 115 -3.46 -9.29 -14.06
CA ALA A 115 -3.31 -10.23 -12.96
C ALA A 115 -4.46 -10.10 -11.94
N ALA A 116 -4.81 -8.87 -11.57
CA ALA A 116 -5.91 -8.61 -10.63
C ALA A 116 -7.30 -8.99 -11.20
N LEU A 117 -7.51 -8.88 -12.52
CA LEU A 117 -8.73 -9.32 -13.19
C LEU A 117 -8.83 -10.85 -13.26
N THR A 118 -7.69 -11.52 -13.43
CA THR A 118 -7.63 -12.98 -13.64
C THR A 118 -7.55 -13.81 -12.35
N GLY A 119 -7.78 -13.21 -11.20
CA GLY A 119 -7.97 -13.95 -9.96
C GLY A 119 -6.83 -13.85 -8.93
N HIS A 120 -5.90 -12.90 -9.12
CA HIS A 120 -4.82 -12.66 -8.16
C HIS A 120 -5.11 -11.42 -7.29
N VAL A 121 -4.60 -11.42 -6.07
CA VAL A 121 -4.47 -10.19 -5.29
C VAL A 121 -3.15 -9.52 -5.64
N VAL A 122 -3.25 -8.29 -6.13
CA VAL A 122 -2.08 -7.48 -6.50
C VAL A 122 -1.91 -6.34 -5.52
N LEU A 123 -0.73 -6.22 -4.93
CA LEU A 123 -0.33 -5.13 -4.05
C LEU A 123 0.77 -4.33 -4.73
N SER A 124 0.68 -2.99 -4.73
CA SER A 124 1.78 -2.18 -5.28
C SER A 124 1.78 -0.76 -4.72
N THR A 125 2.88 -0.04 -4.98
CA THR A 125 2.90 1.41 -4.84
C THR A 125 2.67 2.10 -6.17
N ILE A 126 2.13 3.30 -6.10
CA ILE A 126 2.00 4.20 -7.25
C ILE A 126 2.25 5.64 -6.78
N HIS A 127 2.82 6.48 -7.64
CA HIS A 127 3.09 7.86 -7.29
C HIS A 127 1.91 8.76 -7.69
N THR A 128 1.07 9.09 -6.70
CA THR A 128 -0.02 10.07 -6.80
C THR A 128 -0.17 10.82 -5.48
N ASP A 129 -0.78 12.00 -5.52
CA ASP A 129 -0.95 12.86 -4.36
C ASP A 129 -2.18 12.51 -3.51
N SER A 130 -3.15 11.79 -4.08
CA SER A 130 -4.40 11.39 -3.42
C SER A 130 -4.85 9.99 -3.87
N ALA A 131 -5.71 9.35 -3.11
CA ALA A 131 -6.34 8.10 -3.49
C ALA A 131 -7.26 8.26 -4.73
N GLU A 132 -7.86 9.44 -4.90
CA GLU A 132 -8.69 9.78 -6.08
C GLU A 132 -7.87 9.74 -7.36
N ALA A 133 -6.65 10.26 -7.34
CA ALA A 133 -5.79 10.38 -8.51
C ALA A 133 -5.25 9.02 -9.00
N VAL A 134 -5.32 7.96 -8.19
CA VAL A 134 -4.80 6.63 -8.56
C VAL A 134 -5.50 6.08 -9.79
N LYS A 135 -6.83 6.18 -9.86
CA LYS A 135 -7.60 5.71 -11.04
C LYS A 135 -7.18 6.44 -12.31
N MET A 136 -7.09 7.78 -12.26
CA MET A 136 -6.67 8.58 -13.40
C MET A 136 -5.24 8.23 -13.82
N ARG A 137 -4.33 8.03 -12.87
CA ARG A 137 -2.96 7.65 -13.17
C ARG A 137 -2.85 6.32 -13.92
N LEU A 138 -3.69 5.32 -13.58
CA LEU A 138 -3.77 4.07 -14.33
C LEU A 138 -4.31 4.29 -15.76
N ILE A 139 -5.33 5.14 -15.91
CA ILE A 139 -5.86 5.52 -17.23
C ILE A 139 -4.81 6.22 -18.09
N ASP A 140 -4.06 7.16 -17.52
CA ASP A 140 -2.94 7.86 -18.17
C ASP A 140 -1.83 6.89 -18.60
N MET A 141 -1.64 5.79 -17.86
CA MET A 141 -0.75 4.68 -18.22
C MET A 141 -1.34 3.74 -19.29
N GLY A 142 -2.51 4.06 -19.86
CA GLY A 142 -3.13 3.31 -20.95
C GLY A 142 -4.10 2.22 -20.52
N ILE A 143 -4.49 2.14 -19.24
CA ILE A 143 -5.54 1.21 -18.81
C ILE A 143 -6.90 1.76 -19.26
N PRO A 144 -7.69 1.03 -20.05
CA PRO A 144 -8.99 1.50 -20.51
C PRO A 144 -9.95 1.76 -19.34
N GLU A 145 -10.73 2.83 -19.44
CA GLU A 145 -11.64 3.22 -18.34
C GLU A 145 -12.68 2.16 -18.00
N PHE A 146 -13.17 1.41 -19.00
CA PHE A 146 -14.13 0.33 -18.76
C PHE A 146 -13.53 -0.79 -17.88
N VAL A 147 -12.23 -1.09 -18.04
CA VAL A 147 -11.51 -2.06 -17.19
C VAL A 147 -11.51 -1.61 -15.73
N MET A 148 -11.43 -0.31 -15.50
CA MET A 148 -11.45 0.25 -14.14
C MET A 148 -12.82 0.12 -13.44
N GLN A 149 -13.89 -0.19 -14.16
CA GLN A 149 -15.22 -0.45 -13.61
C GLN A 149 -15.32 -1.89 -13.08
N ASP A 150 -14.63 -2.83 -13.72
CA ASP A 150 -14.70 -4.26 -13.40
C ASP A 150 -13.70 -4.68 -12.31
N ILE A 151 -12.59 -3.97 -12.20
CA ILE A 151 -11.55 -4.28 -11.21
C ILE A 151 -11.96 -3.90 -9.80
N SER A 152 -11.66 -4.76 -8.83
CA SER A 152 -11.75 -4.41 -7.41
C SER A 152 -10.49 -3.62 -7.02
N LEU A 153 -10.56 -2.29 -7.12
CA LEU A 153 -9.47 -1.38 -6.78
C LEU A 153 -9.69 -0.77 -5.40
N VAL A 154 -8.70 -0.91 -4.51
CA VAL A 154 -8.54 -0.07 -3.32
C VAL A 154 -7.34 0.84 -3.53
N ALA A 155 -7.57 2.13 -3.49
CA ALA A 155 -6.52 3.15 -3.53
C ALA A 155 -6.34 3.73 -2.12
N ILE A 156 -5.09 3.73 -1.64
CA ILE A 156 -4.70 4.23 -0.33
C ILE A 156 -3.67 5.34 -0.54
N ALA A 157 -4.01 6.58 -0.17
CA ALA A 157 -2.99 7.62 -0.05
C ALA A 157 -2.56 7.74 1.40
N GLN A 158 -1.24 7.76 1.63
CA GLN A 158 -0.63 7.68 2.94
C GLN A 158 0.35 8.82 3.19
N ARG A 159 0.29 9.39 4.39
CA ARG A 159 1.24 10.36 4.91
C ARG A 159 1.65 9.97 6.33
N LEU A 160 2.82 10.44 6.77
CA LEU A 160 3.23 10.37 8.16
C LEU A 160 3.17 11.76 8.78
N ILE A 161 2.47 11.88 9.89
CA ILE A 161 2.49 13.07 10.76
C ILE A 161 3.42 12.81 11.95
N ARG A 162 4.02 13.88 12.46
CA ARG A 162 4.80 13.83 13.70
C ARG A 162 3.85 13.89 14.89
N LEU A 163 4.11 13.08 15.90
CA LEU A 163 3.37 13.12 17.15
C LEU A 163 4.01 14.13 18.09
N VAL A 164 3.20 14.94 18.73
CA VAL A 164 3.65 15.87 19.77
C VAL A 164 4.23 15.07 20.92
N CYS A 165 5.35 15.51 21.45
CA CYS A 165 5.96 14.87 22.63
C CYS A 165 5.02 14.99 23.83
N LYS A 166 4.63 13.85 24.40
CA LYS A 166 3.69 13.83 25.54
C LYS A 166 4.29 14.43 26.82
N GLN A 167 5.61 14.43 26.95
CA GLN A 167 6.29 14.94 28.14
C GLN A 167 6.34 16.47 28.17
N CYS A 168 6.58 17.14 27.05
CA CYS A 168 6.75 18.59 26.98
C CYS A 168 5.63 19.30 26.19
N ALA A 169 4.63 18.58 25.72
CA ALA A 169 3.50 19.13 24.96
C ALA A 169 3.91 20.02 23.76
N GLY A 170 5.09 19.78 23.21
CA GLY A 170 5.61 20.52 22.06
C GLY A 170 6.73 21.54 22.38
N ASP A 171 7.00 21.85 23.64
CA ASP A 171 7.96 22.88 24.03
C ASP A 171 9.43 22.46 23.86
N GLY A 172 9.71 21.16 23.73
CA GLY A 172 11.05 20.60 23.72
C GLY A 172 11.47 20.07 25.08
N CYS A 173 12.17 18.92 25.10
CA CYS A 173 12.77 18.32 26.29
C CYS A 173 13.76 17.23 25.87
N ASP A 174 14.54 16.72 26.81
CA ASP A 174 15.51 15.64 26.61
C ASP A 174 14.87 14.40 25.93
N GLU A 175 13.62 14.04 26.29
CA GLU A 175 12.92 12.88 25.77
C GLU A 175 12.65 12.97 24.25
N CYS A 176 12.57 14.16 23.70
CA CYS A 176 12.35 14.41 22.28
C CYS A 176 13.54 15.10 21.59
N ASP A 177 14.71 15.14 22.23
CA ASP A 177 15.92 15.85 21.79
C ASP A 177 15.59 17.32 21.42
N GLU A 178 14.90 18.03 22.27
CA GLU A 178 14.49 19.45 22.13
C GLU A 178 13.59 19.75 20.92
N ARG A 179 13.12 18.70 20.22
CA ARG A 179 12.35 18.85 18.98
C ARG A 179 10.84 19.10 19.18
N GLY A 180 10.33 18.91 20.38
CA GLY A 180 8.90 18.99 20.68
C GLY A 180 8.04 17.83 20.11
N TYR A 181 8.64 16.92 19.32
CA TYR A 181 7.93 15.81 18.67
C TYR A 181 8.65 14.49 18.92
N LYS A 182 7.90 13.43 19.23
CA LYS A 182 8.42 12.08 19.40
C LYS A 182 7.53 11.03 18.73
N GLY A 183 8.09 10.36 17.71
CA GLY A 183 7.38 9.36 16.92
C GLY A 183 6.63 9.93 15.72
N ARG A 184 6.02 9.05 14.98
CA ARG A 184 5.21 9.36 13.78
C ARG A 184 4.00 8.44 13.74
N LYS A 185 2.89 8.93 13.21
CA LYS A 185 1.68 8.17 12.95
C LYS A 185 1.29 8.29 11.48
N ALA A 186 0.85 7.18 10.89
CA ALA A 186 0.34 7.19 9.54
C ALA A 186 -1.10 7.69 9.52
N ILE A 187 -1.42 8.51 8.54
CA ILE A 187 -2.77 8.93 8.20
C ILE A 187 -3.10 8.50 6.78
N TYR A 188 -4.35 8.15 6.55
CA TYR A 188 -4.79 7.49 5.33
C TYR A 188 -5.99 8.19 4.70
N GLU A 189 -5.99 8.28 3.38
CA GLU A 189 -7.16 8.50 2.57
C GLU A 189 -7.40 7.20 1.79
N ILE A 190 -8.58 6.61 1.92
CA ILE A 190 -8.91 5.36 1.23
C ILE A 190 -10.07 5.59 0.30
N LYS A 191 -9.94 5.09 -0.93
CA LYS A 191 -11.00 5.04 -1.92
C LYS A 191 -11.22 3.62 -2.37
N HIS A 192 -12.41 3.10 -2.11
CA HIS A 192 -12.90 1.84 -2.64
C HIS A 192 -14.27 2.05 -3.29
N LYS A 193 -14.36 1.87 -4.60
CA LYS A 193 -15.56 2.12 -5.40
C LYS A 193 -16.08 3.56 -5.24
N GLN A 194 -17.28 3.76 -4.64
CA GLN A 194 -17.92 5.06 -4.49
C GLN A 194 -17.68 5.72 -3.14
N LYS A 195 -17.11 5.00 -2.16
CA LYS A 195 -16.81 5.56 -0.84
C LYS A 195 -15.50 6.33 -0.86
N LYS A 196 -15.49 7.51 -0.26
CA LYS A 196 -14.32 8.38 -0.13
C LYS A 196 -14.22 8.86 1.32
N GLN A 197 -13.13 8.50 1.98
CA GLN A 197 -12.78 9.09 3.27
C GLN A 197 -11.57 10.02 3.09
N LYS A 198 -11.72 11.27 3.45
CA LYS A 198 -10.69 12.30 3.24
C LYS A 198 -9.64 12.24 4.36
N MET A 199 -8.37 12.33 4.00
CA MET A 199 -7.24 12.38 4.94
C MET A 199 -7.37 13.51 5.97
N TYR A 200 -7.91 14.66 5.58
CA TYR A 200 -8.12 15.80 6.45
C TYR A 200 -9.16 15.53 7.56
N GLU A 201 -10.22 14.79 7.26
CA GLU A 201 -11.22 14.39 8.26
C GLU A 201 -10.59 13.45 9.28
N TYR A 202 -9.82 12.48 8.81
CA TYR A 202 -9.08 11.58 9.69
C TYR A 202 -8.07 12.30 10.59
N ALA A 203 -7.32 13.27 10.04
CA ALA A 203 -6.38 14.07 10.83
C ALA A 203 -7.10 14.90 11.92
N LYS A 204 -8.28 15.46 11.62
CA LYS A 204 -9.10 16.16 12.63
C LYS A 204 -9.55 15.26 13.77
N ASP A 205 -9.97 14.04 13.45
CA ASP A 205 -10.40 13.06 14.47
C ASP A 205 -9.25 12.72 15.41
N LEU A 206 -8.02 12.54 14.88
CA LEU A 206 -6.84 12.30 15.69
C LEU A 206 -6.55 13.46 16.65
N VAL A 207 -6.59 14.70 16.15
CA VAL A 207 -6.39 15.89 16.98
C VAL A 207 -7.44 15.98 18.08
N SER A 208 -8.71 15.64 17.79
CA SER A 208 -9.79 15.63 18.78
C SER A 208 -9.62 14.55 19.86
N GLN A 209 -8.86 13.48 19.55
CA GLN A 209 -8.53 12.39 20.47
C GLN A 209 -7.23 12.63 21.25
N GLY A 210 -6.59 13.80 21.05
CA GLY A 210 -5.34 14.18 21.75
C GLY A 210 -4.07 13.54 21.18
N GLU A 211 -4.08 13.21 19.89
CA GLU A 211 -2.93 12.64 19.17
C GLU A 211 -2.23 13.61 18.21
#